data_384311029b6e25d851c4243e9f2a6f75
#
_entry.id   384311029b6e25d851c4243e9f2a6f75
#
_cell.length_a   1.000
_cell.length_b   1.000
_cell.length_c   1.000
_cell.angle_alpha   90.00
_cell.angle_beta   90.00
_cell.angle_gamma   90.00
#
_symmetry.space_group_name_H-M   'P 1'
#
loop_
_entity.id
_entity.type
_entity.pdbx_description
1 polymer ?
#
loop_
_entity_poly.entity_id
_entity_poly.type
_entity_poly.pdbx_seq_one_letter_code
_entity_poly.pdbx_strand_id
1 'polypeptide(L)'
;MFPVYISIGKHTMHTIHASHQSSATAAQNFDPSITLIRMPDLEAITGLARPTVYKRLKDDPTFPRPVPLSNSKSRGSPIGFVLAEVEAWVRQRIALRGEAA
;
A
#
# COMPACT_ATOMS: atom_id res chain seq x y z
N MET A 1 35.22 -27.35 11.32
CA MET A 1 34.64 -26.86 11.33
C MET A 1 34.14 -26.18 11.34
N PHE A 2 34.15 -26.13 11.20
CA PHE A 2 33.44 -25.35 11.03
C PHE A 2 32.76 -24.73 11.03
N PRO A 3 32.91 -24.93 10.86
CA PRO A 3 32.12 -24.08 10.64
C PRO A 3 31.38 -23.51 10.57
N VAL A 4 31.63 -23.76 10.38
CA VAL A 4 30.86 -23.06 10.21
C VAL A 4 30.22 -22.39 10.09
N TYR A 5 30.62 -22.43 9.95
CA TYR A 5 29.97 -21.64 9.71
C TYR A 5 29.34 -21.15 9.58
N ILE A 6 29.83 -21.46 9.33
CA ILE A 6 29.29 -20.86 9.06
C ILE A 6 28.69 -20.38 8.87
N SER A 7 29.11 -20.72 8.65
CA SER A 7 28.43 -20.10 8.39
C SER A 7 27.70 -19.55 8.29
N ILE A 8 28.22 -19.76 8.11
CA ILE A 8 27.48 -19.11 7.94
C ILE A 8 26.89 -18.45 7.69
N GLY A 9 27.78 -18.94 7.64
CA GLY A 9 27.06 -18.21 7.27
C GLY A 9 26.40 -17.76 6.93
N LYS A 10 26.68 -17.79 6.66
CA LYS A 10 26.12 -17.34 6.30
C LYS A 10 25.19 -16.91 6.23
N HIS A 11 25.78 -17.35 6.03
CA HIS A 11 25.01 -16.74 5.87
C HIS A 11 24.25 -16.38 5.90
N THR A 12 24.78 -16.91 5.69
CA THR A 12 24.05 -16.32 5.79
C THR A 12 23.49 -15.69 5.80
N MET A 13 23.73 -15.85 5.54
CA MET A 13 23.10 -15.10 5.54
C MET A 13 22.57 -14.46 5.53
N HIS A 14 22.81 -14.67 5.27
CA HIS A 14 22.20 -13.86 5.27
C HIS A 14 21.70 -13.27 5.33
N THR A 15 22.08 -13.56 5.19
CA THR A 15 21.51 -12.74 5.34
C THR A 15 21.10 -12.06 5.36
N ILE A 16 21.25 -12.09 5.15
CA ILE A 16 20.72 -11.23 5.19
C ILE A 16 20.39 -10.65 5.24
N HIS A 17 20.22 -10.50 5.08
CA HIS A 17 19.66 -9.64 5.16
C HIS A 17 19.28 -8.97 5.53
N ALA A 18 19.58 -9.06 5.50
CA ALA A 18 19.14 -8.50 5.96
C ALA A 18 18.98 -7.54 6.08
N SER A 19 19.34 -7.42 5.96
CA SER A 19 18.98 -6.40 6.36
C SER A 19 18.07 -5.46 5.83
N HIS A 20 17.44 -5.21 5.46
CA HIS A 20 16.50 -4.50 5.15
C HIS A 20 15.31 -4.56 5.97
N GLN A 21 15.23 -5.09 6.87
CA GLN A 21 14.24 -5.27 7.87
C GLN A 21 13.90 -4.01 8.60
N SER A 22 14.83 -3.16 8.79
CA SER A 22 14.56 -1.92 9.49
C SER A 22 13.56 -1.05 8.72
N SER A 23 13.57 -1.09 7.41
CA SER A 23 12.60 -0.30 6.67
C SER A 23 11.20 -0.89 6.79
N ALA A 24 11.08 -2.21 6.87
CA ALA A 24 9.79 -2.83 7.09
C ALA A 24 9.23 -2.44 8.47
N THR A 25 10.09 -2.39 9.48
CA THR A 25 9.69 -1.99 10.83
C THR A 25 9.21 -0.54 10.83
N ALA A 26 9.93 0.32 10.13
CA ALA A 26 9.55 1.73 10.05
C ALA A 26 8.19 1.89 9.40
N ALA A 27 7.91 1.10 8.36
CA ALA A 27 6.61 1.17 7.68
C ALA A 27 5.47 0.81 8.61
N GLN A 28 5.71 -0.08 9.58
CA GLN A 28 4.69 -0.51 10.52
C GLN A 28 4.28 0.59 11.49
N ASN A 29 5.10 1.63 11.61
CA ASN A 29 4.83 2.71 12.55
C ASN A 29 4.14 3.90 11.91
N PHE A 30 3.81 3.80 10.62
CA PHE A 30 3.12 4.87 9.93
C PHE A 30 1.67 4.94 10.37
N ASP A 31 1.21 6.17 10.61
CA ASP A 31 -0.19 6.43 10.91
C ASP A 31 -0.98 6.44 9.61
N PRO A 32 -1.89 5.49 9.42
CA PRO A 32 -2.63 5.42 8.14
C PRO A 32 -3.45 6.66 7.84
N SER A 33 -3.85 7.43 8.85
CA SER A 33 -4.69 8.60 8.62
C SER A 33 -3.92 9.74 7.96
N ILE A 34 -2.60 9.69 7.99
CA ILE A 34 -1.74 10.70 7.38
C ILE A 34 -0.71 10.09 6.44
N THR A 35 -0.89 8.81 6.08
CA THR A 35 0.00 8.14 5.14
C THR A 35 -0.62 8.15 3.76
N LEU A 36 0.12 8.68 2.79
CA LEU A 36 -0.35 8.73 1.41
C LEU A 36 0.29 7.62 0.61
N ILE A 37 -0.51 6.95 -0.19
CA ILE A 37 -0.03 5.89 -1.08
C ILE A 37 -0.30 6.30 -2.52
N ARG A 38 0.44 5.71 -3.43
CA ARG A 38 0.32 6.02 -4.85
C ARG A 38 -0.50 4.93 -5.55
N MET A 39 -0.78 5.15 -6.83
CA MET A 39 -1.64 4.26 -7.59
C MET A 39 -1.23 2.79 -7.53
N PRO A 40 0.04 2.41 -7.68
CA PRO A 40 0.40 0.99 -7.61
C PRO A 40 0.02 0.34 -6.28
N ASP A 41 0.20 1.07 -5.17
CA ASP A 41 -0.17 0.54 -3.86
C ASP A 41 -1.68 0.44 -3.72
N LEU A 42 -2.40 1.43 -4.24
CA LEU A 42 -3.86 1.40 -4.23
C LEU A 42 -4.38 0.17 -4.98
N GLU A 43 -3.81 -0.09 -6.15
CA GLU A 43 -4.19 -1.26 -6.94
C GLU A 43 -3.92 -2.55 -6.16
N ALA A 44 -2.75 -2.63 -5.51
CA ALA A 44 -2.39 -3.82 -4.76
C ALA A 44 -3.31 -4.05 -3.58
N ILE A 45 -3.67 -3.00 -2.87
CA ILE A 45 -4.49 -3.11 -1.66
C ILE A 45 -5.95 -3.43 -2.02
N THR A 46 -6.48 -2.78 -3.05
CA THR A 46 -7.88 -2.97 -3.43
C THR A 46 -8.10 -4.13 -4.38
N GLY A 47 -7.05 -4.55 -5.06
CA GLY A 47 -7.19 -5.58 -6.10
C GLY A 47 -7.79 -5.07 -7.40
N LEU A 48 -7.92 -3.76 -7.55
CA LEU A 48 -8.52 -3.18 -8.75
C LEU A 48 -7.45 -2.78 -9.76
N ALA A 49 -7.74 -2.97 -11.03
CA ALA A 49 -6.87 -2.46 -12.09
C ALA A 49 -7.05 -0.95 -12.21
N ARG A 50 -6.04 -0.28 -12.77
CA ARG A 50 -6.04 1.18 -12.87
C ARG A 50 -7.30 1.73 -13.55
N PRO A 51 -7.75 1.19 -14.69
CA PRO A 51 -8.98 1.73 -15.31
C PRO A 51 -10.19 1.62 -14.39
N THR A 52 -10.25 0.54 -13.60
CA THR A 52 -11.35 0.35 -12.67
C THR A 52 -11.29 1.37 -11.53
N VAL A 53 -10.09 1.72 -11.09
CA VAL A 53 -9.94 2.78 -10.08
C VAL A 53 -10.53 4.09 -10.59
N TYR A 54 -10.20 4.47 -11.81
CA TYR A 54 -10.74 5.70 -12.38
C TYR A 54 -12.25 5.63 -12.51
N LYS A 55 -12.79 4.47 -12.84
CA LYS A 55 -14.23 4.29 -12.88
C LYS A 55 -14.86 4.47 -11.52
N ARG A 56 -14.26 3.87 -10.48
CA ARG A 56 -14.77 4.04 -9.10
C ARG A 56 -14.73 5.49 -8.67
N LEU A 57 -13.72 6.23 -9.08
CA LEU A 57 -13.63 7.64 -8.72
C LEU A 57 -14.80 8.44 -9.29
N LYS A 58 -15.37 8.01 -10.41
CA LYS A 58 -16.54 8.67 -10.98
C LYS A 58 -17.85 8.18 -10.37
N ASP A 59 -17.95 6.87 -10.16
CA ASP A 59 -19.24 6.22 -9.86
C ASP A 59 -19.51 6.06 -8.39
N ASP A 60 -18.47 5.98 -7.57
CA ASP A 60 -18.60 5.59 -6.16
C ASP A 60 -18.18 6.75 -5.27
N PRO A 61 -19.16 7.46 -4.67
CA PRO A 61 -18.81 8.57 -3.79
C PRO A 61 -18.11 8.14 -2.50
N THR A 62 -18.16 6.84 -2.16
CA THR A 62 -17.47 6.33 -0.97
C THR A 62 -16.01 5.94 -1.27
N PHE A 63 -15.62 5.89 -2.54
CA PHE A 63 -14.25 5.54 -2.89
C PHE A 63 -13.31 6.67 -2.46
N PRO A 64 -12.08 6.34 -1.99
CA PRO A 64 -11.15 7.36 -1.54
C PRO A 64 -10.90 8.41 -2.61
N ARG A 65 -10.86 9.66 -2.20
CA ARG A 65 -10.62 10.78 -3.12
C ARG A 65 -9.13 11.03 -3.26
N PRO A 66 -8.66 11.36 -4.46
CA PRO A 66 -7.25 11.63 -4.65
C PRO A 66 -6.82 12.91 -3.95
N VAL A 67 -5.60 12.90 -3.44
CA VAL A 67 -4.98 14.04 -2.79
C VAL A 67 -3.90 14.58 -3.72
N PRO A 68 -3.95 15.86 -4.11
CA PRO A 68 -2.89 16.41 -4.97
C PRO A 68 -1.57 16.46 -4.20
N LEU A 69 -0.51 16.01 -4.82
CA LEU A 69 0.82 16.00 -4.21
C LEU A 69 1.68 17.14 -4.70
N SER A 70 1.11 18.05 -5.50
CA SER A 70 1.78 19.26 -5.94
C SER A 70 0.73 20.34 -6.12
N ASN A 71 1.21 21.57 -6.29
CA ASN A 71 0.31 22.69 -6.52
C ASN A 71 -0.05 22.85 -8.00
N SER A 72 0.52 22.02 -8.87
CA SER A 72 0.23 22.07 -10.28
C SER A 72 -1.15 21.48 -10.55
N LYS A 73 -1.86 22.09 -11.48
CA LYS A 73 -3.17 21.57 -11.91
C LYS A 73 -3.08 20.95 -13.31
N SER A 74 -1.86 20.76 -13.80
CA SER A 74 -1.64 20.17 -15.10
C SER A 74 -2.05 18.69 -15.07
N ARG A 75 -2.46 18.21 -16.25
CA ARG A 75 -2.70 16.79 -16.41
C ARG A 75 -1.44 16.02 -16.08
N GLY A 76 -1.58 14.91 -15.36
CA GLY A 76 -0.46 14.08 -14.99
C GLY A 76 0.25 14.51 -13.72
N SER A 77 -0.26 15.56 -13.05
CA SER A 77 0.28 15.94 -11.76
C SER A 77 0.13 14.78 -10.77
N PRO A 78 1.13 14.58 -9.88
CA PRO A 78 1.08 13.45 -8.97
C PRO A 78 -0.07 13.56 -7.97
N ILE A 79 -0.71 12.43 -7.72
CA ILE A 79 -1.76 12.33 -6.72
C ILE A 79 -1.46 11.16 -5.80
N GLY A 80 -2.02 11.20 -4.60
CA GLY A 80 -1.94 10.11 -3.65
C GLY A 80 -3.32 9.82 -3.09
N PHE A 81 -3.37 8.82 -2.23
CA PHE A 81 -4.60 8.42 -1.54
C PHE A 81 -4.27 8.19 -0.08
N VAL A 82 -5.18 8.59 0.80
CA VAL A 82 -4.97 8.39 2.24
C VAL A 82 -5.15 6.90 2.55
N LEU A 83 -4.14 6.29 3.14
CA LEU A 83 -4.16 4.84 3.39
C LEU A 83 -5.36 4.44 4.24
N ALA A 84 -5.69 5.19 5.29
CA ALA A 84 -6.84 4.86 6.14
C ALA A 84 -8.15 4.84 5.36
N GLU A 85 -8.29 5.76 4.40
CA GLU A 85 -9.51 5.79 3.58
C GLU A 85 -9.59 4.58 2.67
N VAL A 86 -8.46 4.17 2.11
CA VAL A 86 -8.42 2.98 1.27
C VAL A 86 -8.77 1.75 2.08
N GLU A 87 -8.21 1.63 3.28
CA GLU A 87 -8.51 0.51 4.16
C GLU A 87 -9.97 0.48 4.56
N ALA A 88 -10.54 1.63 4.86
CA ALA A 88 -11.96 1.72 5.24
C ALA A 88 -12.86 1.29 4.09
N TRP A 89 -12.52 1.69 2.88
CA TRP A 89 -13.29 1.30 1.70
C TRP A 89 -13.24 -0.22 1.50
N VAL A 90 -12.07 -0.81 1.67
CA VAL A 90 -11.92 -2.26 1.55
C VAL A 90 -12.77 -2.97 2.60
N ARG A 91 -12.73 -2.50 3.86
CA ARG A 91 -13.54 -3.09 4.92
C ARG A 91 -15.02 -3.00 4.60
N GLN A 92 -15.46 -1.89 4.02
CA GLN A 92 -16.83 -1.71 3.61
C GLN A 92 -17.24 -2.73 2.56
N ARG A 93 -16.38 -2.95 1.56
CA ARG A 93 -16.67 -3.94 0.53
C ARG A 93 -16.75 -5.35 1.13
N ILE A 94 -15.86 -5.65 2.06
CA ILE A 94 -15.87 -6.95 2.72
C ILE A 94 -17.18 -7.15 3.48
N ALA A 95 -17.64 -6.11 4.18
CA ALA A 95 -18.90 -6.19 4.94
C ALA A 95 -20.10 -6.44 4.02
N LEU A 96 -20.08 -5.82 2.83
CA LEU A 96 -21.17 -6.00 1.88
C LEU A 96 -21.27 -7.43 1.36
N ARG A 97 -20.19 -8.20 1.46
CA ARG A 97 -20.21 -9.58 1.02
C ARG A 97 -21.25 -10.40 1.78
N GLY A 98 -21.37 -10.16 3.09
CA GLY A 98 -22.34 -10.86 3.89
C GLY A 98 -23.77 -10.50 3.55
N GLU A 99 -23.99 -9.25 3.15
CA GLU A 99 -25.32 -8.79 2.78
C GLU A 99 -25.72 -9.29 1.40
N ALA A 100 -24.75 -9.45 0.52
CA ALA A 100 -25.02 -9.91 -0.83
C ALA A 100 -25.35 -11.40 -0.87
N ALA A 101 -24.85 -12.14 0.10
CA ALA A 101 -25.13 -13.56 0.18
C ALA A 101 -26.53 -13.82 0.72
#